data_df789f7ef4f6cde4da357ff21029938f
#
_entry.id   df789f7ef4f6cde4da357ff21029938f
#
_cell.length_a   1.000
_cell.length_b   1.000
_cell.length_c   1.000
_cell.angle_alpha   90.00
_cell.angle_beta   90.00
_cell.angle_gamma   90.00
#
_symmetry.space_group_name_H-M   'P 1'
#
loop_
_entity.id
_entity.type
_entity.pdbx_description
1 polymer ?
#
loop_
_entity_poly.entity_id
_entity_poly.type
_entity_poly.pdbx_seq_one_letter_code
_entity_poly.pdbx_strand_id
1 'polypeptide(L)'
;MKRENLLIIIVFLLIASFKTFSADQKKVEVGVVEHLGTYIPLNTELIDENGNKFLLKDNFDKPVVINFVYYECPGICSPLLTELSNVLGKVDLAAGIDYRVITISMDASEDYNLASSKKQNYLTMMKKKIDSSGWRFLTGDSLAVRKLADAVGFYYKKEGDVFIHSATLIFIASNGKVCRYLYPDYTRREEFSILPFDFKMAVLEASEGTPTPTIARVIKFCFKYDPEGKTYVFNILKIFGGGILLFTIILVVYLSVKPRKVKAENR
;
A
#
# COMPACT_ATOMS: atom_id res chain seq x y z
N MET A 1 14.75 -26.99 43.44
CA MET A 1 14.97 -25.91 42.46
C MET A 1 14.19 -24.69 42.93
N LYS A 2 14.84 -23.57 43.26
CA LYS A 2 14.15 -22.39 43.78
C LYS A 2 13.22 -21.83 42.69
N ARG A 3 12.03 -21.41 43.05
CA ARG A 3 10.95 -20.93 42.17
C ARG A 3 11.43 -19.76 41.27
N GLU A 4 12.39 -18.98 41.75
CA GLU A 4 13.06 -17.90 40.99
C GLU A 4 13.86 -18.43 39.79
N ASN A 5 14.57 -19.58 39.94
CA ASN A 5 15.33 -20.19 38.84
C ASN A 5 14.41 -20.74 37.74
N LEU A 6 13.21 -21.24 38.10
CA LEU A 6 12.24 -21.75 37.14
C LEU A 6 11.64 -20.57 36.31
N LEU A 7 11.36 -19.43 36.94
CA LEU A 7 10.88 -18.23 36.29
C LEU A 7 11.92 -17.67 35.27
N ILE A 8 13.19 -17.64 35.69
CA ILE A 8 14.29 -17.18 34.79
C ILE A 8 14.44 -18.11 33.60
N ILE A 9 14.33 -19.41 33.77
CA ILE A 9 14.41 -20.40 32.67
C ILE A 9 13.23 -20.23 31.71
N ILE A 10 12.02 -20.01 32.19
CA ILE A 10 10.83 -19.79 31.34
C ILE A 10 10.95 -18.50 30.57
N VAL A 11 11.41 -17.41 31.17
CA VAL A 11 11.65 -16.13 30.50
C VAL A 11 12.75 -16.26 29.44
N PHE A 12 13.81 -17.00 29.75
CA PHE A 12 14.92 -17.23 28.79
C PHE A 12 14.47 -18.07 27.60
N LEU A 13 13.65 -19.10 27.81
CA LEU A 13 13.05 -19.91 26.75
C LEU A 13 12.08 -19.10 25.88
N LEU A 14 11.30 -18.19 26.47
CA LEU A 14 10.43 -17.28 25.73
C LEU A 14 11.22 -16.29 24.87
N ILE A 15 12.31 -15.73 25.39
CA ILE A 15 13.19 -14.80 24.65
C ILE A 15 13.95 -15.55 23.54
N ALA A 16 14.39 -16.78 23.78
CA ALA A 16 15.05 -17.61 22.78
C ALA A 16 14.11 -17.96 21.62
N SER A 17 12.83 -18.19 21.89
CA SER A 17 11.81 -18.47 20.87
C SER A 17 11.53 -17.27 19.96
N PHE A 18 11.75 -16.05 20.44
CA PHE A 18 11.59 -14.82 19.61
C PHE A 18 12.69 -14.62 18.57
N LYS A 19 13.89 -15.13 18.80
CA LYS A 19 15.02 -14.94 17.86
C LYS A 19 14.97 -15.81 16.60
N THR A 20 14.13 -16.83 16.57
CA THR A 20 14.02 -17.75 15.42
C THR A 20 12.96 -17.30 14.40
N PHE A 21 12.25 -16.18 14.63
CA PHE A 21 11.22 -15.66 13.73
C PHE A 21 11.76 -14.52 12.86
N SER A 22 13.01 -14.61 12.41
CA SER A 22 13.49 -13.83 11.27
C SER A 22 12.97 -14.50 10.01
N ALA A 23 11.78 -14.12 9.57
CA ALA A 23 11.27 -14.54 8.27
C ALA A 23 12.25 -13.99 7.22
N ASP A 24 12.86 -14.88 6.47
CA ASP A 24 13.59 -14.56 5.26
C ASP A 24 12.62 -13.83 4.32
N GLN A 25 12.71 -12.48 4.29
CA GLN A 25 11.87 -11.67 3.43
C GLN A 25 12.36 -11.88 2.00
N LYS A 26 11.80 -12.90 1.32
CA LYS A 26 11.99 -13.08 -0.11
C LYS A 26 11.72 -11.74 -0.79
N LYS A 27 12.76 -11.16 -1.41
CA LYS A 27 12.66 -9.87 -2.09
C LYS A 27 11.52 -9.96 -3.11
N VAL A 28 10.52 -9.09 -2.96
CA VAL A 28 9.39 -9.04 -3.88
C VAL A 28 9.89 -8.48 -5.20
N GLU A 29 9.88 -9.29 -6.26
CA GLU A 29 10.30 -8.84 -7.60
C GLU A 29 9.21 -8.03 -8.29
N VAL A 30 7.94 -8.43 -8.10
CA VAL A 30 6.74 -7.79 -8.68
C VAL A 30 5.63 -7.78 -7.65
N GLY A 31 4.94 -6.66 -7.51
CA GLY A 31 3.81 -6.52 -6.58
C GLY A 31 3.89 -5.24 -5.76
N VAL A 32 3.10 -5.17 -4.71
CA VAL A 32 3.08 -4.02 -3.80
C VAL A 32 3.36 -4.47 -2.37
N VAL A 33 4.35 -3.83 -1.76
CA VAL A 33 4.59 -3.89 -0.31
C VAL A 33 4.25 -2.52 0.25
N GLU A 34 3.18 -2.41 1.04
CA GLU A 34 2.71 -1.13 1.55
C GLU A 34 3.75 -0.48 2.48
N HIS A 35 4.25 0.70 2.12
CA HIS A 35 5.17 1.51 2.90
C HIS A 35 4.41 2.64 3.65
N LEU A 36 3.36 2.28 4.38
CA LEU A 36 2.54 3.24 5.12
C LEU A 36 3.36 4.03 6.14
N GLY A 37 3.13 5.35 6.17
CA GLY A 37 3.82 6.25 7.08
C GLY A 37 5.23 6.66 6.65
N THR A 38 5.78 6.08 5.58
CA THR A 38 7.06 6.52 5.00
C THR A 38 6.87 7.72 4.10
N TYR A 39 7.97 8.38 3.72
CA TYR A 39 7.95 9.57 2.89
C TYR A 39 8.57 9.28 1.52
N ILE A 40 7.94 9.81 0.47
CA ILE A 40 8.48 9.75 -0.89
C ILE A 40 9.57 10.82 -1.11
N PRO A 41 10.48 10.60 -2.08
CA PRO A 41 11.50 11.59 -2.44
C PRO A 41 10.88 12.75 -3.23
N LEU A 42 10.41 13.79 -2.54
CA LEU A 42 9.75 14.96 -3.16
C LEU A 42 10.67 15.76 -4.10
N ASN A 43 12.00 15.57 -4.02
CA ASN A 43 12.95 16.17 -4.96
C ASN A 43 13.10 15.40 -6.28
N THR A 44 12.22 14.43 -6.55
CA THR A 44 12.20 13.71 -7.84
C THR A 44 11.72 14.65 -8.94
N GLU A 45 12.52 14.76 -10.00
CA GLU A 45 12.20 15.50 -11.22
C GLU A 45 11.71 14.52 -12.28
N LEU A 46 10.57 14.83 -12.89
CA LEU A 46 9.95 14.10 -13.99
C LEU A 46 9.68 15.08 -15.14
N ILE A 47 9.04 14.63 -16.20
CA ILE A 47 8.62 15.44 -17.35
C ILE A 47 7.09 15.40 -17.42
N ASP A 48 6.46 16.55 -17.52
CA ASP A 48 5.01 16.64 -17.67
C ASP A 48 4.56 16.41 -19.13
N GLU A 49 3.28 16.29 -19.33
CA GLU A 49 2.63 16.10 -20.63
C GLU A 49 2.80 17.26 -21.61
N ASN A 50 3.42 18.37 -21.18
CA ASN A 50 3.77 19.51 -22.03
C ASN A 50 5.28 19.57 -22.34
N GLY A 51 6.06 18.59 -21.86
CA GLY A 51 7.50 18.54 -22.03
C GLY A 51 8.28 19.39 -21.03
N ASN A 52 7.63 19.93 -19.99
CA ASN A 52 8.30 20.73 -18.98
C ASN A 52 8.81 19.87 -17.83
N LYS A 53 9.85 20.37 -17.16
CA LYS A 53 10.30 19.78 -15.91
C LYS A 53 9.20 19.86 -14.84
N PHE A 54 8.95 18.73 -14.21
CA PHE A 54 7.95 18.57 -13.17
C PHE A 54 8.61 18.09 -11.87
N LEU A 55 8.79 18.99 -10.95
CA LEU A 55 9.35 18.67 -9.65
C LEU A 55 8.22 18.29 -8.69
N LEU A 56 8.27 17.11 -8.10
CA LEU A 56 7.17 16.60 -7.27
C LEU A 56 6.81 17.59 -6.15
N LYS A 57 7.80 18.13 -5.42
CA LYS A 57 7.55 19.04 -4.28
C LYS A 57 6.64 20.23 -4.62
N ASP A 58 6.73 20.74 -5.86
CA ASP A 58 5.98 21.93 -6.27
C ASP A 58 4.50 21.61 -6.57
N ASN A 59 4.14 20.32 -6.53
CA ASN A 59 2.81 19.80 -6.82
C ASN A 59 2.15 19.07 -5.63
N PHE A 60 2.80 19.12 -4.46
CA PHE A 60 2.34 18.47 -3.23
C PHE A 60 1.77 19.49 -2.21
N ASP A 61 1.00 20.49 -2.68
CA ASP A 61 0.26 21.46 -1.85
C ASP A 61 -1.05 20.87 -1.27
N LYS A 62 -1.45 19.70 -1.76
CA LYS A 62 -2.64 18.95 -1.36
C LYS A 62 -2.38 17.45 -1.48
N PRO A 63 -3.31 16.57 -1.03
CA PRO A 63 -3.19 15.12 -1.23
C PRO A 63 -3.00 14.75 -2.69
N VAL A 64 -2.14 13.78 -2.95
CA VAL A 64 -1.83 13.29 -4.29
C VAL A 64 -2.11 11.80 -4.39
N VAL A 65 -2.80 11.40 -5.45
CA VAL A 65 -3.00 10.00 -5.83
C VAL A 65 -2.02 9.65 -6.93
N ILE A 66 -1.10 8.72 -6.67
CA ILE A 66 -0.14 8.24 -7.66
C ILE A 66 -0.54 6.86 -8.15
N ASN A 67 -0.40 6.64 -9.45
CA ASN A 67 -0.44 5.32 -10.07
C ASN A 67 0.67 5.18 -11.11
N PHE A 68 1.22 3.96 -11.22
CA PHE A 68 2.25 3.62 -12.19
C PHE A 68 1.63 2.77 -13.30
N VAL A 69 1.91 3.15 -14.53
CA VAL A 69 1.44 2.49 -15.75
C VAL A 69 2.56 2.53 -16.80
N TYR A 70 2.34 1.99 -17.99
CA TYR A 70 3.00 2.43 -19.20
C TYR A 70 1.94 2.69 -20.27
N TYR A 71 2.13 3.72 -21.06
CA TYR A 71 1.04 4.28 -21.88
C TYR A 71 0.66 3.39 -23.07
N GLU A 72 1.61 2.62 -23.60
CA GLU A 72 1.38 1.66 -24.69
C GLU A 72 1.08 0.24 -24.18
N CYS A 73 0.64 0.11 -22.92
CA CYS A 73 0.29 -1.17 -22.33
C CYS A 73 -0.82 -1.89 -23.12
N PRO A 74 -0.58 -3.11 -23.59
CA PRO A 74 -1.61 -3.91 -24.27
C PRO A 74 -2.60 -4.56 -23.32
N GLY A 75 -2.40 -4.42 -21.99
CA GLY A 75 -3.13 -5.15 -20.95
C GLY A 75 -3.91 -4.24 -20.00
N ILE A 76 -3.53 -4.29 -18.72
CA ILE A 76 -4.33 -3.78 -17.60
C ILE A 76 -4.32 -2.25 -17.41
N CYS A 77 -3.37 -1.51 -18.02
CA CYS A 77 -3.25 -0.07 -17.78
C CYS A 77 -4.44 0.71 -18.33
N SER A 78 -4.90 0.39 -19.55
CA SER A 78 -6.04 1.07 -20.17
C SER A 78 -7.35 0.84 -19.39
N PRO A 79 -7.73 -0.37 -18.99
CA PRO A 79 -8.87 -0.59 -18.09
C PRO A 79 -8.74 0.15 -16.75
N LEU A 80 -7.54 0.17 -16.14
CA LEU A 80 -7.31 0.89 -14.89
C LEU A 80 -7.54 2.40 -15.04
N LEU A 81 -6.96 3.03 -16.07
CA LEU A 81 -7.10 4.47 -16.31
C LEU A 81 -8.53 4.83 -16.71
N THR A 82 -9.24 3.95 -17.43
CA THR A 82 -10.67 4.12 -17.74
C THR A 82 -11.50 4.14 -16.48
N GLU A 83 -11.27 3.20 -15.55
CA GLU A 83 -12.01 3.18 -14.29
C GLU A 83 -11.61 4.36 -13.39
N LEU A 84 -10.34 4.76 -13.40
CA LEU A 84 -9.91 5.98 -12.70
C LEU A 84 -10.65 7.20 -13.26
N SER A 85 -10.77 7.35 -14.58
CA SER A 85 -11.59 8.38 -15.22
C SER A 85 -13.05 8.37 -14.74
N ASN A 86 -13.64 7.17 -14.63
CA ASN A 86 -15.02 6.99 -14.16
C ASN A 86 -15.20 7.40 -12.70
N VAL A 87 -14.26 7.01 -11.82
CA VAL A 87 -14.36 7.34 -10.39
C VAL A 87 -14.15 8.83 -10.13
N LEU A 88 -13.20 9.46 -10.85
CA LEU A 88 -12.99 10.92 -10.79
C LEU A 88 -14.23 11.70 -11.21
N GLY A 89 -15.01 11.16 -12.15
CA GLY A 89 -16.28 11.72 -12.57
C GLY A 89 -17.45 11.53 -11.58
N LYS A 90 -17.35 10.57 -10.68
CA LYS A 90 -18.42 10.19 -9.72
C LYS A 90 -18.20 10.72 -8.32
N VAL A 91 -16.93 10.86 -7.90
CA VAL A 91 -16.61 11.35 -6.56
C VAL A 91 -17.02 12.82 -6.39
N ASP A 92 -17.50 13.17 -5.21
CA ASP A 92 -17.93 14.54 -4.86
C ASP A 92 -16.78 15.48 -4.46
N LEU A 93 -15.52 15.00 -4.52
CA LEU A 93 -14.31 15.81 -4.42
C LEU A 93 -13.85 16.22 -5.81
N ALA A 94 -13.22 17.38 -5.91
CA ALA A 94 -12.77 17.95 -7.17
C ALA A 94 -11.26 17.79 -7.36
N ALA A 95 -10.86 17.00 -8.37
CA ALA A 95 -9.47 16.91 -8.78
C ALA A 95 -8.94 18.30 -9.24
N GLY A 96 -7.77 18.68 -8.76
CA GLY A 96 -7.18 20.02 -8.94
C GLY A 96 -7.48 20.96 -7.79
N ILE A 97 -8.59 20.79 -7.07
CA ILE A 97 -9.01 21.61 -5.92
C ILE A 97 -8.72 20.90 -4.61
N ASP A 98 -9.34 19.74 -4.39
CA ASP A 98 -9.24 18.97 -3.14
C ASP A 98 -8.04 18.03 -3.12
N TYR A 99 -7.66 17.48 -4.27
CA TYR A 99 -6.54 16.56 -4.45
C TYR A 99 -6.00 16.64 -5.88
N ARG A 100 -4.87 15.99 -6.15
CA ARG A 100 -4.35 15.76 -7.50
C ARG A 100 -4.19 14.29 -7.80
N VAL A 101 -4.21 13.95 -9.08
CA VAL A 101 -3.87 12.63 -9.60
C VAL A 101 -2.62 12.76 -10.45
N ILE A 102 -1.66 11.86 -10.26
CA ILE A 102 -0.42 11.79 -11.03
C ILE A 102 -0.27 10.36 -11.55
N THR A 103 -0.38 10.22 -12.86
CA THR A 103 -0.11 8.98 -13.58
C THR A 103 1.30 9.03 -14.14
N ILE A 104 2.13 8.04 -13.81
CA ILE A 104 3.56 8.02 -14.14
C ILE A 104 3.85 6.82 -15.03
N SER A 105 4.49 7.06 -16.17
CA SER A 105 4.98 5.97 -17.02
C SER A 105 6.19 5.28 -16.37
N MET A 106 6.17 3.94 -16.38
CA MET A 106 7.30 3.09 -15.98
C MET A 106 8.28 2.86 -17.13
N ASP A 107 7.86 3.14 -18.37
CA ASP A 107 8.71 2.98 -19.55
C ASP A 107 9.44 4.29 -19.88
N ALA A 108 10.75 4.30 -19.69
CA ALA A 108 11.59 5.46 -19.99
C ALA A 108 11.71 5.76 -21.50
N SER A 109 11.22 4.88 -22.38
CA SER A 109 11.15 5.12 -23.82
C SER A 109 9.93 5.95 -24.24
N GLU A 110 8.92 6.06 -23.36
CA GLU A 110 7.72 6.85 -23.60
C GLU A 110 7.99 8.34 -23.34
N ASP A 111 7.53 9.17 -24.26
CA ASP A 111 7.76 10.62 -24.22
C ASP A 111 6.52 11.41 -23.75
N TYR A 112 6.70 12.70 -23.59
CA TYR A 112 5.65 13.62 -23.18
C TYR A 112 4.53 13.78 -24.21
N ASN A 113 4.80 13.56 -25.52
CA ASN A 113 3.77 13.63 -26.55
C ASN A 113 2.76 12.50 -26.39
N LEU A 114 3.27 11.29 -26.10
CA LEU A 114 2.42 10.15 -25.79
C LEU A 114 1.64 10.37 -24.49
N ALA A 115 2.29 10.89 -23.45
CA ALA A 115 1.63 11.28 -22.20
C ALA A 115 0.50 12.29 -22.43
N SER A 116 0.74 13.33 -23.26
CA SER A 116 -0.25 14.33 -23.66
C SER A 116 -1.45 13.72 -24.37
N SER A 117 -1.18 12.85 -25.36
CA SER A 117 -2.23 12.15 -26.10
C SER A 117 -3.10 11.28 -25.18
N LYS A 118 -2.48 10.50 -24.29
CA LYS A 118 -3.21 9.67 -23.31
C LYS A 118 -4.05 10.53 -22.36
N LYS A 119 -3.49 11.62 -21.83
CA LYS A 119 -4.21 12.57 -21.00
C LYS A 119 -5.47 13.08 -21.68
N GLN A 120 -5.35 13.58 -22.92
CA GLN A 120 -6.47 14.08 -23.69
C GLN A 120 -7.56 13.03 -23.88
N ASN A 121 -7.19 11.79 -24.20
CA ASN A 121 -8.12 10.69 -24.38
C ASN A 121 -8.95 10.46 -23.11
N TYR A 122 -8.31 10.34 -21.94
CA TYR A 122 -9.03 10.07 -20.69
C TYR A 122 -9.84 11.27 -20.20
N LEU A 123 -9.35 12.49 -20.35
CA LEU A 123 -10.12 13.69 -20.02
C LEU A 123 -11.37 13.86 -20.91
N THR A 124 -11.27 13.49 -22.20
CA THR A 124 -12.40 13.53 -23.14
C THR A 124 -13.47 12.49 -22.80
N MET A 125 -13.06 11.32 -22.31
CA MET A 125 -13.98 10.26 -21.89
C MET A 125 -14.76 10.59 -20.61
N MET A 126 -14.28 11.54 -19.81
CA MET A 126 -14.92 11.91 -18.54
C MET A 126 -16.27 12.59 -18.76
N LYS A 127 -17.30 12.09 -18.06
CA LYS A 127 -18.63 12.72 -18.05
C LYS A 127 -18.63 14.09 -17.32
N LYS A 128 -17.87 14.19 -16.23
CA LYS A 128 -17.65 15.44 -15.47
C LYS A 128 -16.28 15.98 -15.83
N LYS A 129 -16.24 17.18 -16.38
CA LYS A 129 -14.96 17.83 -16.68
C LYS A 129 -14.27 18.22 -15.37
N ILE A 130 -12.99 17.96 -15.31
CA ILE A 130 -12.09 18.39 -14.23
C ILE A 130 -11.11 19.42 -14.80
N ASP A 131 -10.49 20.19 -13.91
CA ASP A 131 -9.35 21.02 -14.30
C ASP A 131 -8.21 20.13 -14.82
N SER A 132 -7.59 20.54 -15.93
CA SER A 132 -6.53 19.76 -16.57
C SER A 132 -5.30 19.59 -15.68
N SER A 133 -5.09 20.48 -14.71
CA SER A 133 -4.03 20.37 -13.71
C SER A 133 -4.34 19.32 -12.60
N GLY A 134 -5.61 18.91 -12.51
CA GLY A 134 -6.06 17.92 -11.51
C GLY A 134 -5.64 16.50 -11.81
N TRP A 135 -5.31 16.20 -13.07
CA TRP A 135 -4.78 14.89 -13.47
C TRP A 135 -3.59 15.06 -14.40
N ARG A 136 -2.40 14.77 -13.90
CA ARG A 136 -1.12 14.91 -14.62
C ARG A 136 -0.64 13.56 -15.14
N PHE A 137 -0.05 13.58 -16.34
CA PHE A 137 0.54 12.41 -16.98
C PHE A 137 2.04 12.66 -17.17
N LEU A 138 2.85 11.91 -16.45
CA LEU A 138 4.29 12.15 -16.37
C LEU A 138 5.08 11.03 -17.01
N THR A 139 6.24 11.41 -17.55
CA THR A 139 7.31 10.52 -17.99
C THR A 139 8.59 10.86 -17.23
N GLY A 140 9.61 10.02 -17.31
CA GLY A 140 10.88 10.28 -16.64
C GLY A 140 11.93 9.23 -16.97
N ASP A 141 13.14 9.48 -16.53
CA ASP A 141 14.18 8.47 -16.65
C ASP A 141 13.91 7.26 -15.72
N SER A 142 14.46 6.11 -16.10
CA SER A 142 14.18 4.85 -15.39
C SER A 142 14.65 4.87 -13.92
N LEU A 143 15.69 5.64 -13.58
CA LEU A 143 16.21 5.71 -12.22
C LEU A 143 15.31 6.55 -11.32
N ALA A 144 14.85 7.71 -11.82
CA ALA A 144 13.93 8.58 -11.08
C ALA A 144 12.59 7.87 -10.82
N VAL A 145 12.02 7.24 -11.86
CA VAL A 145 10.75 6.50 -11.74
C VAL A 145 10.91 5.28 -10.83
N ARG A 146 12.00 4.50 -10.96
CA ARG A 146 12.28 3.34 -10.09
C ARG A 146 12.43 3.77 -8.63
N LYS A 147 13.20 4.82 -8.36
CA LYS A 147 13.40 5.34 -7.01
C LYS A 147 12.08 5.75 -6.36
N LEU A 148 11.19 6.38 -7.11
CA LEU A 148 9.87 6.77 -6.61
C LEU A 148 8.98 5.55 -6.38
N ALA A 149 8.97 4.60 -7.30
CA ALA A 149 8.21 3.35 -7.18
C ALA A 149 8.68 2.52 -5.97
N ASP A 150 9.99 2.37 -5.79
CA ASP A 150 10.56 1.66 -4.64
C ASP A 150 10.22 2.37 -3.31
N ALA A 151 10.21 3.70 -3.28
CA ALA A 151 9.85 4.47 -2.08
C ALA A 151 8.41 4.20 -1.62
N VAL A 152 7.49 3.97 -2.55
CA VAL A 152 6.11 3.59 -2.24
C VAL A 152 5.90 2.06 -2.24
N GLY A 153 6.97 1.27 -2.34
CA GLY A 153 6.89 -0.19 -2.35
C GLY A 153 6.16 -0.80 -3.55
N PHE A 154 6.16 -0.09 -4.67
CA PHE A 154 5.60 -0.58 -5.94
C PHE A 154 6.70 -1.21 -6.79
N TYR A 155 6.70 -2.54 -6.88
CA TYR A 155 7.72 -3.31 -7.59
C TYR A 155 7.18 -3.80 -8.92
N TYR A 156 7.95 -3.54 -9.99
CA TYR A 156 7.64 -3.96 -11.34
C TYR A 156 8.89 -4.47 -12.05
N LYS A 157 8.72 -5.29 -13.08
CA LYS A 157 9.79 -5.90 -13.86
C LYS A 157 9.49 -5.78 -15.33
N LYS A 158 10.50 -5.42 -16.13
CA LYS A 158 10.42 -5.48 -17.60
C LYS A 158 10.80 -6.89 -18.06
N GLU A 159 9.94 -7.53 -18.85
CA GLU A 159 10.19 -8.82 -19.50
C GLU A 159 9.91 -8.67 -21.00
N GLY A 160 10.99 -8.64 -21.80
CA GLY A 160 10.88 -8.27 -23.20
C GLY A 160 10.37 -6.82 -23.35
N ASP A 161 9.29 -6.65 -24.08
CA ASP A 161 8.67 -5.34 -24.34
C ASP A 161 7.51 -5.02 -23.39
N VAL A 162 7.22 -5.88 -22.41
CA VAL A 162 6.12 -5.68 -21.46
C VAL A 162 6.63 -5.46 -20.04
N PHE A 163 5.86 -4.70 -19.26
CA PHE A 163 6.09 -4.53 -17.84
C PHE A 163 5.09 -5.37 -17.05
N ILE A 164 5.61 -6.23 -16.17
CA ILE A 164 4.81 -6.98 -15.21
C ILE A 164 4.69 -6.14 -13.95
N HIS A 165 3.46 -5.77 -13.60
CA HIS A 165 3.16 -4.90 -12.46
C HIS A 165 1.76 -5.13 -11.90
N SER A 166 1.48 -4.57 -10.73
CA SER A 166 0.15 -4.57 -10.11
C SER A 166 -0.65 -3.32 -10.49
N ALA A 167 -1.98 -3.42 -10.45
CA ALA A 167 -2.85 -2.24 -10.51
C ALA A 167 -3.07 -1.70 -9.09
N THR A 168 -2.67 -0.46 -8.83
CA THR A 168 -2.74 0.14 -7.49
C THR A 168 -2.83 1.66 -7.59
N LEU A 169 -3.67 2.26 -6.75
CA LEU A 169 -3.66 3.68 -6.47
C LEU A 169 -3.02 3.93 -5.10
N ILE A 170 -2.09 4.87 -5.03
CA ILE A 170 -1.31 5.19 -3.83
C ILE A 170 -1.63 6.61 -3.41
N PHE A 171 -2.18 6.78 -2.22
CA PHE A 171 -2.62 8.07 -1.70
C PHE A 171 -1.56 8.62 -0.76
N ILE A 172 -1.12 9.84 -1.03
CA ILE A 172 0.02 10.48 -0.40
C ILE A 172 -0.42 11.84 0.12
N ALA A 173 -0.08 12.15 1.37
CA ALA A 173 -0.33 13.45 1.97
C ALA A 173 0.50 14.56 1.32
N SER A 174 0.11 15.82 1.51
CA SER A 174 0.80 17.00 0.98
C SER A 174 2.28 17.12 1.40
N ASN A 175 2.65 16.51 2.52
CA ASN A 175 4.04 16.45 2.99
C ASN A 175 4.84 15.25 2.42
N GLY A 176 4.27 14.50 1.49
CA GLY A 176 4.90 13.31 0.89
C GLY A 176 4.75 12.00 1.67
N LYS A 177 3.96 11.99 2.77
CA LYS A 177 3.73 10.77 3.55
C LYS A 177 2.76 9.83 2.85
N VAL A 178 3.11 8.56 2.72
CA VAL A 178 2.26 7.50 2.16
C VAL A 178 1.17 7.15 3.18
N CYS A 179 -0.10 7.35 2.82
CA CYS A 179 -1.23 7.20 3.74
C CYS A 179 -2.10 5.98 3.43
N ARG A 180 -2.35 5.68 2.16
CA ARG A 180 -3.28 4.61 1.79
C ARG A 180 -2.91 3.96 0.47
N TYR A 181 -3.25 2.68 0.34
CA TYR A 181 -3.27 1.95 -0.92
C TYR A 181 -4.67 1.50 -1.23
N LEU A 182 -5.08 1.63 -2.47
CA LEU A 182 -6.34 1.11 -2.96
C LEU A 182 -6.05 0.19 -4.15
N TYR A 183 -6.53 -1.04 -4.03
CA TYR A 183 -6.41 -2.06 -5.05
C TYR A 183 -7.75 -2.18 -5.77
N PRO A 184 -7.84 -1.73 -7.02
CA PRO A 184 -9.07 -1.91 -7.80
C PRO A 184 -9.43 -3.38 -7.94
N ASP A 185 -10.69 -3.72 -7.72
CA ASP A 185 -11.19 -5.08 -7.93
C ASP A 185 -11.22 -5.38 -9.44
N TYR A 186 -10.58 -6.48 -9.83
CA TYR A 186 -10.62 -6.95 -11.21
C TYR A 186 -11.81 -7.88 -11.41
N THR A 187 -12.75 -7.47 -12.24
CA THR A 187 -13.99 -8.22 -12.46
C THR A 187 -13.81 -9.32 -13.50
N ARG A 188 -14.77 -10.27 -13.55
CA ARG A 188 -14.78 -11.34 -14.57
C ARG A 188 -14.95 -10.82 -16.01
N ARG A 189 -15.29 -9.52 -16.19
CA ARG A 189 -15.42 -8.87 -17.49
C ARG A 189 -14.14 -8.16 -17.94
N GLU A 190 -13.01 -8.43 -17.29
CA GLU A 190 -11.74 -7.77 -17.55
C GLU A 190 -11.78 -6.25 -17.30
N GLU A 191 -12.66 -5.82 -16.40
CA GLU A 191 -12.81 -4.43 -15.99
C GLU A 191 -12.34 -4.24 -14.55
N PHE A 192 -11.75 -3.10 -14.26
CA PHE A 192 -11.49 -2.67 -12.89
C PHE A 192 -12.72 -1.99 -12.30
N SER A 193 -12.88 -2.12 -11.00
CA SER A 193 -13.91 -1.43 -10.23
C SER A 193 -13.27 -0.71 -9.04
N ILE A 194 -13.56 0.58 -8.92
CA ILE A 194 -13.16 1.42 -7.80
C ILE A 194 -14.43 2.02 -7.20
N LEU A 195 -14.71 1.71 -5.94
CA LEU A 195 -15.85 2.31 -5.26
C LEU A 195 -15.56 3.79 -5.00
N PRO A 196 -16.43 4.74 -5.45
CA PRO A 196 -16.23 6.17 -5.22
C PRO A 196 -16.10 6.53 -3.74
N PHE A 197 -16.79 5.79 -2.86
CA PHE A 197 -16.68 5.96 -1.42
C PHE A 197 -15.27 5.63 -0.90
N ASP A 198 -14.69 4.50 -1.32
CA ASP A 198 -13.36 4.08 -0.88
C ASP A 198 -12.28 5.04 -1.39
N PHE A 199 -12.42 5.52 -2.63
CA PHE A 199 -11.55 6.56 -3.19
C PHE A 199 -11.63 7.86 -2.39
N LYS A 200 -12.85 8.33 -2.08
CA LYS A 200 -13.07 9.52 -1.27
C LYS A 200 -12.43 9.38 0.11
N MET A 201 -12.67 8.27 0.80
CA MET A 201 -12.09 8.03 2.13
C MET A 201 -10.57 8.02 2.08
N ALA A 202 -9.97 7.42 1.07
CA ALA A 202 -8.52 7.41 0.91
C ALA A 202 -7.94 8.82 0.66
N VAL A 203 -8.64 9.69 -0.08
CA VAL A 203 -8.26 11.10 -0.23
C VAL A 203 -8.35 11.85 1.11
N LEU A 204 -9.42 11.65 1.88
CA LEU A 204 -9.59 12.30 3.19
C LEU A 204 -8.52 11.84 4.19
N GLU A 205 -8.22 10.53 4.27
CA GLU A 205 -7.13 9.98 5.09
C GLU A 205 -5.78 10.61 4.70
N ALA A 206 -5.51 10.78 3.40
CA ALA A 206 -4.30 11.44 2.92
C ALA A 206 -4.29 12.95 3.23
N SER A 207 -5.45 13.62 3.24
CA SER A 207 -5.55 15.04 3.60
C SER A 207 -5.21 15.28 5.07
N GLU A 208 -5.54 14.32 5.94
CA GLU A 208 -5.21 14.34 7.36
C GLU A 208 -3.77 13.83 7.64
N GLY A 209 -3.08 13.29 6.62
CA GLY A 209 -1.78 12.67 6.78
C GLY A 209 -1.79 11.41 7.65
N THR A 210 -2.95 10.73 7.74
CA THR A 210 -3.18 9.56 8.58
C THR A 210 -2.93 8.26 7.79
N PRO A 211 -1.89 7.47 8.13
CA PRO A 211 -1.65 6.20 7.48
C PRO A 211 -2.67 5.15 7.90
N THR A 212 -3.45 4.65 6.96
CA THR A 212 -4.49 3.65 7.22
C THR A 212 -4.19 2.35 6.49
N PRO A 213 -4.04 1.21 7.22
CA PRO A 213 -3.78 -0.09 6.61
C PRO A 213 -4.95 -0.55 5.72
N THR A 214 -4.63 -1.15 4.60
CA THR A 214 -5.64 -1.77 3.74
C THR A 214 -6.31 -2.93 4.46
N ILE A 215 -7.64 -3.03 4.42
CA ILE A 215 -8.42 -4.10 5.09
C ILE A 215 -7.91 -5.49 4.65
N ALA A 216 -7.53 -5.64 3.38
CA ALA A 216 -6.92 -6.86 2.87
C ALA A 216 -5.64 -7.27 3.62
N ARG A 217 -4.87 -6.31 4.16
CA ARG A 217 -3.67 -6.60 4.97
C ARG A 217 -4.04 -7.14 6.35
N VAL A 218 -5.11 -6.62 6.96
CA VAL A 218 -5.63 -7.13 8.24
C VAL A 218 -6.16 -8.55 8.03
N ILE A 219 -6.91 -8.79 6.96
CA ILE A 219 -7.40 -10.13 6.61
C ILE A 219 -6.25 -11.10 6.33
N LYS A 220 -5.22 -10.69 5.58
CA LYS A 220 -4.02 -11.53 5.32
C LYS A 220 -3.23 -11.86 6.58
N PHE A 221 -3.32 -11.06 7.64
CA PHE A 221 -2.74 -11.40 8.94
C PHE A 221 -3.46 -12.60 9.58
N CYS A 222 -4.78 -12.66 9.48
CA CYS A 222 -5.61 -13.72 10.04
C CYS A 222 -5.76 -14.92 9.10
N PHE A 223 -5.68 -14.71 7.77
CA PHE A 223 -5.88 -15.74 6.76
C PHE A 223 -4.66 -15.82 5.83
N LYS A 224 -4.29 -17.04 5.44
CA LYS A 224 -3.29 -17.31 4.41
C LYS A 224 -4.00 -17.75 3.14
N TYR A 225 -3.63 -17.15 2.00
CA TYR A 225 -4.12 -17.63 0.70
C TYR A 225 -3.43 -18.96 0.37
N ASP A 226 -4.23 -19.97 0.06
CA ASP A 226 -3.79 -21.25 -0.44
C ASP A 226 -3.90 -21.24 -1.98
N PRO A 227 -2.77 -21.22 -2.72
CA PRO A 227 -2.79 -21.19 -4.17
C PRO A 227 -3.28 -22.50 -4.80
N GLU A 228 -3.15 -23.65 -4.11
CA GLU A 228 -3.61 -24.94 -4.61
C GLU A 228 -5.15 -25.07 -4.48
N GLY A 229 -5.70 -24.67 -3.33
CA GLY A 229 -7.13 -24.68 -3.08
C GLY A 229 -7.89 -23.45 -3.60
N LYS A 230 -7.19 -22.40 -4.11
CA LYS A 230 -7.76 -21.10 -4.52
C LYS A 230 -8.69 -20.46 -3.46
N THR A 231 -8.41 -20.72 -2.18
CA THR A 231 -9.22 -20.28 -1.04
C THR A 231 -8.35 -19.59 0.02
N TYR A 232 -8.98 -18.75 0.85
CA TYR A 232 -8.34 -18.20 2.04
C TYR A 232 -8.50 -19.18 3.20
N VAL A 233 -7.39 -19.77 3.66
CA VAL A 233 -7.37 -20.64 4.85
C VAL A 233 -6.95 -19.87 6.08
N PHE A 234 -7.59 -20.20 7.20
CA PHE A 234 -7.35 -19.57 8.48
C PHE A 234 -5.92 -19.85 8.97
N ASN A 235 -5.17 -18.83 9.33
CA ASN A 235 -3.79 -19.00 9.79
C ASN A 235 -3.77 -19.42 11.27
N ILE A 236 -4.15 -20.69 11.50
CA ILE A 236 -4.28 -21.33 12.81
C ILE A 236 -3.03 -21.09 13.68
N LEU A 237 -1.84 -21.28 13.13
CA LEU A 237 -0.58 -21.14 13.86
C LEU A 237 -0.37 -19.75 14.48
N LYS A 238 -0.72 -18.68 13.75
CA LYS A 238 -0.56 -17.30 14.29
C LYS A 238 -1.56 -16.98 15.37
N ILE A 239 -2.80 -17.42 15.21
CA ILE A 239 -3.88 -17.11 16.15
C ILE A 239 -3.72 -17.95 17.43
N PHE A 240 -3.49 -19.26 17.30
CA PHE A 240 -3.23 -20.10 18.46
C PHE A 240 -1.93 -19.72 19.16
N GLY A 241 -0.86 -19.39 18.42
CA GLY A 241 0.39 -18.91 19.00
C GLY A 241 0.20 -17.62 19.81
N GLY A 242 -0.54 -16.65 19.28
CA GLY A 242 -0.91 -15.42 20.00
C GLY A 242 -1.79 -15.69 21.23
N GLY A 243 -2.78 -16.59 21.11
CA GLY A 243 -3.65 -17.01 22.21
C GLY A 243 -2.88 -17.70 23.34
N ILE A 244 -1.97 -18.60 23.02
CA ILE A 244 -1.11 -19.29 24.00
C ILE A 244 -0.20 -18.29 24.71
N LEU A 245 0.40 -17.34 23.96
CA LEU A 245 1.25 -16.31 24.54
C LEU A 245 0.47 -15.44 25.54
N LEU A 246 -0.70 -14.96 25.15
CA LEU A 246 -1.57 -14.15 26.00
C LEU A 246 -2.00 -14.93 27.27
N PHE A 247 -2.42 -16.20 27.10
CA PHE A 247 -2.78 -17.07 28.21
C PHE A 247 -1.60 -17.28 29.16
N THR A 248 -0.39 -17.50 28.64
CA THR A 248 0.82 -17.68 29.43
C THR A 248 1.14 -16.43 30.27
N ILE A 249 1.01 -15.23 29.65
CA ILE A 249 1.22 -13.96 30.36
C ILE A 249 0.20 -13.79 31.46
N ILE A 250 -1.08 -14.02 31.19
CA ILE A 250 -2.15 -13.94 32.23
C ILE A 250 -1.89 -14.93 33.37
N LEU A 251 -1.51 -16.16 33.03
CA LEU A 251 -1.22 -17.20 34.03
C LEU A 251 -0.04 -16.80 34.91
N VAL A 252 1.04 -16.28 34.33
CA VAL A 252 2.23 -15.83 35.09
C VAL A 252 1.86 -14.67 36.01
N VAL A 253 1.11 -13.68 35.53
CA VAL A 253 0.62 -12.56 36.35
C VAL A 253 -0.28 -13.07 37.50
N TYR A 254 -1.25 -13.93 37.19
CA TYR A 254 -2.14 -14.52 38.20
C TYR A 254 -1.37 -15.27 39.29
N LEU A 255 -0.40 -16.12 38.92
CA LEU A 255 0.42 -16.88 39.86
C LEU A 255 1.38 -15.99 40.67
N SER A 256 1.78 -14.84 40.12
CA SER A 256 2.65 -13.88 40.80
C SER A 256 1.89 -13.03 41.81
N VAL A 257 0.63 -12.70 41.55
CA VAL A 257 -0.22 -11.84 42.41
C VAL A 257 -0.91 -12.65 43.51
N LYS A 258 -1.10 -13.98 43.36
CA LYS A 258 -1.80 -14.81 44.35
C LYS A 258 -1.07 -14.86 45.69
N PRO A 259 -1.64 -14.34 46.80
CA PRO A 259 -0.99 -14.34 48.11
C PRO A 259 -0.75 -15.77 48.61
N ARG A 260 0.44 -16.02 49.12
CA ARG A 260 0.77 -17.29 49.79
C ARG A 260 -0.10 -17.44 51.07
N LYS A 261 -0.99 -18.41 51.11
CA LYS A 261 -1.57 -18.85 52.38
C LYS A 261 -0.45 -19.44 53.23
N VAL A 262 0.00 -18.71 54.23
CA VAL A 262 0.87 -19.23 55.28
C VAL A 262 0.05 -20.26 56.02
N LYS A 263 0.44 -21.55 55.96
CA LYS A 263 -0.07 -22.56 56.87
C LYS A 263 0.44 -22.19 58.27
N ALA A 264 -0.46 -21.77 59.15
CA ALA A 264 -0.19 -21.70 60.56
C ALA A 264 -0.03 -23.14 61.08
N GLU A 265 1.18 -23.49 61.42
CA GLU A 265 1.52 -24.73 62.11
C GLU A 265 1.10 -24.54 63.55
N ASN A 266 -0.01 -25.21 63.97
CA ASN A 266 -0.42 -25.26 65.34
C ASN A 266 0.59 -26.11 66.16
N ARG A 267 1.23 -25.47 67.09
CA ARG A 267 1.83 -26.14 68.28
C ARG A 267 0.81 -26.28 69.36
#